data_35139afc91c632380f4aa9c69abea89f
#
_entry.id   35139afc91c632380f4aa9c69abea89f
#
_cell.length_a   1.000
_cell.length_b   1.000
_cell.length_c   1.000
_cell.angle_alpha   90.00
_cell.angle_beta   90.00
_cell.angle_gamma   90.00
#
_symmetry.space_group_name_H-M   'P 1'
#
loop_
_entity.id
_entity.type
_entity.pdbx_description
1 polymer ?
#
loop_
_entity_poly.entity_id
_entity_poly.type
_entity_poly.pdbx_seq_one_letter_code
_entity_poly.pdbx_strand_id
1 'polypeptide(L)'
;MRERNKVIGTVEEYPTKSKKLHEAIARLRVNINTDGPTELTSVTMAKAVEHYSLHELADCGAEGKAYSTRSRKTQLLNRWVVPHWGKLELRAIKTVAVEQWLKTLVTTKFGKPKPLAGGTREKIRDAMSSIFNHAIRWELTDRNPITGPTKRSGVRVSAKRERTPDILEIQEMQLLLSALGIRERAMLFLDMPSGLRRGELAGLKWEDFDFKMLHVSVTRSLVDQHVGPVKTETSRKLMPIDEFVARELLAWHAVTPYKKPSDYVWATDANRAGAKRGKQPVWLSAVMRDYIQPMARKLGIQKKMSWHTFRHTFSSILKGNGEDVKVVQELLRHSTSRMTLDTYTQALGPDKRAAQSKVVGMIRPKERVFSVYRDVDGVSV
;
A
#
# COMPACT_ATOMS: atom_id res chain seq x y z
N MET A 1 15.61 26.77 10.98
CA MET A 1 16.58 26.96 12.11
C MET A 1 17.14 28.36 11.99
N ARG A 2 17.00 29.22 13.00
CA ARG A 2 17.74 30.49 13.06
C ARG A 2 19.10 30.17 13.64
N GLU A 3 20.15 30.38 12.83
CA GLU A 3 21.53 30.35 13.32
C GLU A 3 21.72 31.47 14.34
N ARG A 4 22.13 31.12 15.54
CA ARG A 4 22.52 32.08 16.57
C ARG A 4 24.04 32.11 16.61
N ASN A 5 24.61 33.17 16.14
CA ASN A 5 26.08 33.43 16.20
C ASN A 5 26.39 34.10 17.53
N LYS A 6 27.35 33.57 18.29
CA LYS A 6 27.87 34.18 19.51
C LYS A 6 29.33 34.52 19.27
N VAL A 7 29.67 35.79 19.43
CA VAL A 7 31.07 36.27 19.35
C VAL A 7 31.78 35.87 20.65
N ILE A 8 32.92 35.19 20.53
CA ILE A 8 33.74 34.70 21.64
C ILE A 8 34.81 35.72 22.05
N GLY A 9 35.28 36.51 21.10
CA GLY A 9 36.34 37.49 21.26
C GLY A 9 37.05 37.78 19.92
N THR A 10 38.11 38.51 19.95
CA THR A 10 38.90 38.85 18.76
C THR A 10 39.91 37.77 18.40
N VAL A 11 40.44 37.81 17.17
CA VAL A 11 41.48 36.88 16.69
C VAL A 11 42.80 37.06 17.48
N GLU A 12 43.02 38.27 18.02
CA GLU A 12 44.19 38.59 18.87
C GLU A 12 44.06 37.91 20.24
N GLU A 13 42.86 37.89 20.83
CA GLU A 13 42.60 37.22 22.12
C GLU A 13 42.58 35.68 21.98
N TYR A 14 42.12 35.17 20.84
CA TYR A 14 41.97 33.76 20.53
C TYR A 14 42.57 33.40 19.16
N PRO A 15 43.90 33.27 19.05
CA PRO A 15 44.55 32.88 17.81
C PRO A 15 44.00 31.56 17.27
N THR A 16 43.80 31.49 15.95
CA THR A 16 43.28 30.32 15.26
C THR A 16 44.07 29.05 15.63
N LYS A 17 43.38 27.98 16.03
CA LYS A 17 43.96 26.72 16.54
C LYS A 17 44.66 26.80 17.89
N SER A 18 44.49 27.86 18.67
CA SER A 18 45.08 27.94 20.00
C SER A 18 44.33 27.06 21.00
N LYS A 19 45.03 26.52 22.00
CA LYS A 19 44.45 25.78 23.10
C LYS A 19 43.40 26.62 23.85
N LYS A 20 43.62 27.91 23.98
CA LYS A 20 42.76 28.91 24.63
C LYS A 20 41.41 29.01 23.87
N LEU A 21 41.44 28.99 22.50
CA LEU A 21 40.23 28.98 21.68
C LEU A 21 39.44 27.69 21.86
N HIS A 22 40.10 26.53 21.88
CA HIS A 22 39.43 25.23 22.09
C HIS A 22 38.80 25.14 23.48
N GLU A 23 39.44 25.64 24.53
CA GLU A 23 38.87 25.69 25.86
C GLU A 23 37.65 26.64 25.95
N ALA A 24 37.71 27.80 25.31
CA ALA A 24 36.59 28.75 25.25
C ALA A 24 35.40 28.15 24.47
N ILE A 25 35.66 27.46 23.36
CA ILE A 25 34.64 26.73 22.61
C ILE A 25 34.06 25.57 23.43
N ALA A 26 34.89 24.83 24.19
CA ALA A 26 34.44 23.76 25.04
C ALA A 26 33.53 24.28 26.18
N ARG A 27 33.90 25.42 26.83
CA ARG A 27 33.05 26.07 27.83
C ARG A 27 31.73 26.57 27.25
N LEU A 28 31.72 27.11 26.04
CA LEU A 28 30.50 27.51 25.37
C LEU A 28 29.61 26.30 25.01
N ARG A 29 30.22 25.20 24.56
CA ARG A 29 29.48 23.95 24.32
C ARG A 29 28.88 23.37 25.60
N VAL A 30 29.59 23.45 26.72
CA VAL A 30 29.05 23.08 28.03
C VAL A 30 27.90 24.01 28.42
N ASN A 31 28.03 25.33 28.25
CA ASN A 31 26.98 26.30 28.58
C ASN A 31 25.76 26.18 27.63
N ILE A 32 25.98 25.95 26.35
CA ILE A 32 24.88 25.68 25.39
C ILE A 32 24.17 24.37 25.74
N ASN A 33 24.89 23.40 26.32
CA ASN A 33 24.31 22.14 26.77
C ASN A 33 23.77 22.21 28.20
N THR A 34 24.18 23.21 29.03
CA THR A 34 23.68 23.46 30.41
C THR A 34 22.57 24.50 30.46
N ASP A 35 22.50 25.47 29.51
CA ASP A 35 21.23 26.14 29.17
C ASP A 35 20.31 25.12 28.52
N GLY A 36 20.19 24.01 29.21
CA GLY A 36 19.43 22.86 28.78
C GLY A 36 18.01 23.26 28.49
N PRO A 37 17.39 22.53 27.59
CA PRO A 37 15.99 22.73 27.29
C PRO A 37 15.26 22.82 28.63
N THR A 38 14.41 23.85 28.78
CA THR A 38 13.29 23.89 29.69
C THR A 38 12.92 22.45 30.03
N GLU A 39 12.90 22.07 31.30
CA GLU A 39 12.69 20.70 31.78
C GLU A 39 11.76 19.99 30.78
N LEU A 40 12.32 19.18 29.88
CA LEU A 40 11.54 18.40 28.95
C LEU A 40 10.71 17.50 29.86
N THR A 41 9.51 17.91 30.14
CA THR A 41 8.55 17.20 30.98
C THR A 41 8.61 15.75 30.54
N SER A 42 8.82 14.85 31.52
CA SER A 42 8.99 13.43 31.22
C SER A 42 7.70 12.90 30.60
N VAL A 43 7.65 12.90 29.26
CA VAL A 43 6.46 12.53 28.49
C VAL A 43 6.51 11.05 28.24
N THR A 44 5.50 10.34 28.74
CA THR A 44 5.33 8.90 28.46
C THR A 44 4.84 8.66 27.05
N MET A 45 5.08 7.45 26.53
CA MET A 45 4.58 7.04 25.20
C MET A 45 3.05 7.15 25.11
N ALA A 46 2.32 6.83 26.18
CA ALA A 46 0.85 6.95 26.18
C ALA A 46 0.40 8.40 25.99
N LYS A 47 0.97 9.34 26.71
CA LYS A 47 0.69 10.79 26.57
C LYS A 47 1.06 11.29 25.17
N ALA A 48 2.20 10.84 24.63
CA ALA A 48 2.61 11.20 23.26
C ALA A 48 1.66 10.64 22.20
N VAL A 49 1.14 9.43 22.39
CA VAL A 49 0.13 8.82 21.49
C VAL A 49 -1.20 9.58 21.58
N GLU A 50 -1.62 9.98 22.77
CA GLU A 50 -2.82 10.80 22.97
C GLU A 50 -2.69 12.15 22.27
N HIS A 51 -1.59 12.85 22.49
CA HIS A 51 -1.28 14.13 21.86
C HIS A 51 -1.21 14.02 20.33
N TYR A 52 -0.55 12.97 19.83
CA TYR A 52 -0.52 12.68 18.38
C TYR A 52 -1.92 12.41 17.83
N SER A 53 -2.74 11.67 18.57
CA SER A 53 -4.10 11.34 18.13
C SER A 53 -4.97 12.58 18.03
N LEU A 54 -4.84 13.51 18.98
CA LEU A 54 -5.58 14.75 19.02
C LEU A 54 -5.18 15.69 17.85
N HIS A 55 -3.87 15.83 17.59
CA HIS A 55 -3.36 16.84 16.64
C HIS A 55 -3.15 16.31 15.22
N GLU A 56 -2.92 15.00 15.06
CA GLU A 56 -2.55 14.42 13.75
C GLU A 56 -3.57 13.42 13.21
N LEU A 57 -4.39 12.82 14.08
CA LEU A 57 -5.40 11.83 13.68
C LEU A 57 -6.83 12.32 13.85
N ALA A 58 -7.03 13.54 14.34
CA ALA A 58 -8.34 14.18 14.34
C ALA A 58 -8.89 14.32 12.92
N ASP A 59 -10.20 14.42 12.81
CA ASP A 59 -10.86 14.68 11.54
C ASP A 59 -10.77 16.16 11.19
N CYS A 60 -9.81 16.52 10.36
CA CYS A 60 -9.61 17.89 9.88
C CYS A 60 -10.14 18.08 8.45
N GLY A 61 -11.10 17.27 8.01
CA GLY A 61 -11.65 17.34 6.65
C GLY A 61 -10.62 17.09 5.56
N ALA A 62 -10.57 17.98 4.56
CA ALA A 62 -9.69 17.84 3.41
C ALA A 62 -8.19 17.97 3.74
N GLU A 63 -7.83 18.71 4.78
CA GLU A 63 -6.43 18.91 5.21
C GLU A 63 -5.92 17.78 6.10
N GLY A 64 -6.81 16.93 6.59
CA GLY A 64 -6.48 15.85 7.50
C GLY A 64 -6.00 14.58 6.80
N LYS A 65 -5.46 13.65 7.60
CA LYS A 65 -5.13 12.30 7.10
C LYS A 65 -6.40 11.55 6.74
N ALA A 66 -6.37 10.81 5.63
CA ALA A 66 -7.48 9.97 5.19
C ALA A 66 -7.96 9.03 6.32
N TYR A 67 -9.28 8.79 6.40
CA TYR A 67 -9.91 7.92 7.40
C TYR A 67 -9.19 6.58 7.56
N SER A 68 -8.85 5.91 6.45
CA SER A 68 -8.15 4.63 6.49
C SER A 68 -6.77 4.70 7.17
N THR A 69 -6.06 5.82 7.02
CA THR A 69 -4.77 6.05 7.67
C THR A 69 -4.95 6.31 9.15
N ARG A 70 -5.93 7.16 9.52
CA ARG A 70 -6.27 7.48 10.90
C ARG A 70 -6.67 6.21 11.66
N SER A 71 -7.69 5.51 11.18
CA SER A 71 -8.21 4.26 11.77
C SER A 71 -7.13 3.20 11.93
N ARG A 72 -6.32 2.99 10.88
CA ARG A 72 -5.25 1.98 10.93
C ARG A 72 -4.14 2.33 11.93
N LYS A 73 -3.70 3.59 11.95
CA LYS A 73 -2.69 4.03 12.92
C LYS A 73 -3.20 3.91 14.35
N THR A 74 -4.41 4.40 14.63
CA THR A 74 -5.05 4.27 15.95
C THR A 74 -5.13 2.82 16.39
N GLN A 75 -5.56 1.92 15.50
CA GLN A 75 -5.64 0.50 15.80
C GLN A 75 -4.26 -0.11 16.14
N LEU A 76 -3.21 0.23 15.39
CA LEU A 76 -1.87 -0.29 15.63
C LEU A 76 -1.30 0.25 16.95
N LEU A 77 -1.47 1.54 17.22
CA LEU A 77 -0.99 2.18 18.45
C LEU A 77 -1.69 1.59 19.69
N ASN A 78 -3.01 1.53 19.69
CA ASN A 78 -3.79 1.05 20.83
C ASN A 78 -3.63 -0.45 21.09
N ARG A 79 -3.50 -1.24 20.01
CA ARG A 79 -3.39 -2.70 20.15
C ARG A 79 -1.99 -3.16 20.56
N TRP A 80 -0.93 -2.49 20.08
CA TRP A 80 0.43 -2.99 20.20
C TRP A 80 1.35 -2.06 20.99
N VAL A 81 1.31 -0.75 20.69
CA VAL A 81 2.30 0.20 21.23
C VAL A 81 1.95 0.61 22.66
N VAL A 82 0.74 1.09 22.89
CA VAL A 82 0.31 1.60 24.20
C VAL A 82 0.36 0.52 25.29
N PRO A 83 -0.11 -0.73 25.06
CA PRO A 83 -0.06 -1.76 26.09
C PRO A 83 1.36 -2.12 26.55
N HIS A 84 2.35 -2.02 25.67
CA HIS A 84 3.73 -2.40 25.97
C HIS A 84 4.61 -1.21 26.40
N TRP A 85 4.52 -0.11 25.64
CA TRP A 85 5.40 1.05 25.82
C TRP A 85 4.76 2.23 26.54
N GLY A 86 3.44 2.21 26.76
CA GLY A 86 2.67 3.38 27.20
C GLY A 86 3.16 4.02 28.49
N LYS A 87 3.62 3.22 29.44
CA LYS A 87 4.12 3.69 30.76
C LYS A 87 5.55 4.22 30.72
N LEU A 88 6.31 3.94 29.65
CA LEU A 88 7.71 4.33 29.54
C LEU A 88 7.82 5.76 28.99
N GLU A 89 8.79 6.48 29.47
CA GLU A 89 9.18 7.78 28.93
C GLU A 89 9.77 7.63 27.53
N LEU A 90 9.50 8.59 26.64
CA LEU A 90 10.00 8.57 25.26
C LEU A 90 11.53 8.41 25.22
N ARG A 91 12.25 9.07 26.14
CA ARG A 91 13.71 9.02 26.23
C ARG A 91 14.27 7.67 26.67
N ALA A 92 13.50 6.90 27.42
CA ALA A 92 13.90 5.57 27.87
C ALA A 92 13.79 4.50 26.79
N ILE A 93 13.05 4.77 25.72
CA ILE A 93 12.83 3.82 24.63
C ILE A 93 14.06 3.78 23.72
N LYS A 94 14.68 2.60 23.63
CA LYS A 94 15.91 2.36 22.86
C LYS A 94 15.62 1.54 21.60
N THR A 95 16.37 1.82 20.53
CA THR A 95 16.25 1.15 19.21
C THR A 95 16.25 -0.37 19.31
N VAL A 96 17.24 -0.96 20.01
CA VAL A 96 17.39 -2.42 20.12
C VAL A 96 16.23 -3.05 20.88
N ALA A 97 15.74 -2.38 21.94
CA ALA A 97 14.59 -2.87 22.71
C ALA A 97 13.32 -2.94 21.85
N VAL A 98 13.08 -1.94 21.01
CA VAL A 98 11.95 -1.95 20.05
C VAL A 98 12.12 -3.05 19.01
N GLU A 99 13.34 -3.23 18.48
CA GLU A 99 13.63 -4.28 17.51
C GLU A 99 13.38 -5.68 18.08
N GLN A 100 13.84 -5.94 19.29
CA GLN A 100 13.60 -7.21 20.01
C GLN A 100 12.12 -7.43 20.26
N TRP A 101 11.43 -6.43 20.81
CA TRP A 101 9.99 -6.50 21.06
C TRP A 101 9.19 -6.79 19.77
N LEU A 102 9.49 -6.15 18.64
CA LEU A 102 8.79 -6.43 17.40
C LEU A 102 8.93 -7.88 16.93
N LYS A 103 10.03 -8.56 17.27
CA LYS A 103 10.24 -9.99 16.97
C LYS A 103 9.37 -10.91 17.84
N THR A 104 9.02 -10.50 19.05
CA THR A 104 8.18 -11.31 19.97
C THR A 104 6.68 -11.20 19.66
N LEU A 105 6.26 -10.27 18.81
CA LEU A 105 4.85 -10.05 18.53
C LEU A 105 4.19 -11.25 17.85
N VAL A 106 3.12 -11.73 18.47
CA VAL A 106 2.32 -12.85 17.99
C VAL A 106 0.86 -12.43 17.78
N THR A 107 0.18 -13.08 16.86
CA THR A 107 -1.28 -12.97 16.68
C THR A 107 -1.90 -14.34 16.83
N THR A 108 -3.13 -14.40 17.33
CA THR A 108 -3.87 -15.66 17.41
C THR A 108 -4.66 -15.86 16.14
N LYS A 109 -4.46 -16.99 15.49
CA LYS A 109 -5.24 -17.41 14.34
C LYS A 109 -5.73 -18.83 14.53
N PHE A 110 -7.05 -19.03 14.49
CA PHE A 110 -7.69 -20.31 14.76
C PHE A 110 -7.25 -20.93 16.11
N GLY A 111 -7.18 -20.09 17.17
CA GLY A 111 -6.77 -20.53 18.51
C GLY A 111 -5.27 -20.78 18.70
N LYS A 112 -4.45 -20.73 17.64
CA LYS A 112 -3.00 -20.96 17.72
C LYS A 112 -2.21 -19.66 17.60
N PRO A 113 -1.19 -19.43 18.47
CA PRO A 113 -0.31 -18.30 18.34
C PRO A 113 0.53 -18.42 17.06
N LYS A 114 0.63 -17.33 16.33
CA LYS A 114 1.44 -17.23 15.12
C LYS A 114 2.28 -15.95 15.17
N PRO A 115 3.58 -15.99 14.79
CA PRO A 115 4.39 -14.79 14.66
C PRO A 115 3.72 -13.75 13.76
N LEU A 116 3.80 -12.49 14.15
CA LEU A 116 3.23 -11.40 13.37
C LEU A 116 4.00 -11.24 12.05
N ALA A 117 3.27 -11.10 10.94
CA ALA A 117 3.88 -10.96 9.63
C ALA A 117 4.83 -9.73 9.56
N GLY A 118 5.94 -9.87 8.84
CA GLY A 118 6.96 -8.83 8.71
C GLY A 118 6.39 -7.47 8.27
N GLY A 119 5.51 -7.45 7.26
CA GLY A 119 4.84 -6.22 6.83
C GLY A 119 3.91 -5.59 7.88
N THR A 120 3.38 -6.38 8.84
CA THR A 120 2.61 -5.80 9.96
C THR A 120 3.55 -5.22 11.01
N ARG A 121 4.66 -5.89 11.31
CA ARG A 121 5.71 -5.39 12.21
C ARG A 121 6.30 -4.07 11.68
N GLU A 122 6.51 -3.97 10.37
CA GLU A 122 6.95 -2.73 9.72
C GLU A 122 5.94 -1.60 9.93
N LYS A 123 4.65 -1.84 9.74
CA LYS A 123 3.61 -0.84 9.99
C LYS A 123 3.52 -0.38 11.44
N ILE A 124 3.78 -1.27 12.40
CA ILE A 124 3.87 -0.91 13.83
C ILE A 124 5.11 -0.02 14.06
N ARG A 125 6.27 -0.40 13.52
CA ARG A 125 7.49 0.42 13.54
C ARG A 125 7.23 1.82 13.00
N ASP A 126 6.58 1.92 11.84
CA ASP A 126 6.29 3.20 11.18
C ASP A 126 5.29 4.05 11.96
N ALA A 127 4.31 3.40 12.63
CA ALA A 127 3.41 4.09 13.53
C ALA A 127 4.17 4.67 14.74
N MET A 128 5.07 3.91 15.37
CA MET A 128 5.93 4.40 16.44
C MET A 128 6.83 5.55 15.97
N SER A 129 7.45 5.41 14.80
CA SER A 129 8.27 6.48 14.20
C SER A 129 7.48 7.78 14.02
N SER A 130 6.20 7.66 13.64
CA SER A 130 5.33 8.84 13.50
C SER A 130 5.09 9.55 14.83
N ILE A 131 5.00 8.80 15.96
CA ILE A 131 4.87 9.39 17.30
C ILE A 131 6.14 10.16 17.67
N PHE A 132 7.32 9.55 17.47
CA PHE A 132 8.58 10.23 17.77
C PHE A 132 8.82 11.46 16.90
N ASN A 133 8.51 11.41 15.60
CA ASN A 133 8.62 12.57 14.73
C ASN A 133 7.67 13.71 15.14
N HIS A 134 6.45 13.35 15.57
CA HIS A 134 5.51 14.30 16.16
C HIS A 134 6.07 14.88 17.46
N ALA A 135 6.57 14.05 18.36
CA ALA A 135 7.15 14.47 19.61
C ALA A 135 8.38 15.39 19.44
N ILE A 136 9.21 15.14 18.43
CA ILE A 136 10.33 16.05 18.07
C ILE A 136 9.80 17.40 17.60
N ARG A 137 8.78 17.41 16.71
CA ARG A 137 8.19 18.65 16.20
C ARG A 137 7.57 19.50 17.31
N TRP A 138 7.05 18.86 18.35
CA TRP A 138 6.46 19.50 19.51
C TRP A 138 7.43 19.66 20.69
N GLU A 139 8.72 19.45 20.46
CA GLU A 139 9.82 19.61 21.44
C GLU A 139 9.64 18.74 22.71
N LEU A 140 8.90 17.63 22.61
CA LEU A 140 8.69 16.67 23.69
C LEU A 140 9.84 15.65 23.82
N THR A 141 10.66 15.52 22.81
CA THR A 141 11.88 14.69 22.77
C THR A 141 12.83 15.22 21.71
N ASP A 142 14.10 14.89 21.85
CA ASP A 142 15.19 15.33 20.96
C ASP A 142 15.57 14.31 19.87
N ARG A 143 15.08 13.07 19.98
CA ARG A 143 15.47 11.99 19.08
C ARG A 143 14.34 11.04 18.71
N ASN A 144 14.49 10.40 17.55
CA ASN A 144 13.65 9.29 17.12
C ASN A 144 14.48 7.98 17.11
N PRO A 145 14.34 7.11 18.11
CA PRO A 145 15.09 5.85 18.19
C PRO A 145 14.65 4.85 17.12
N ILE A 146 13.50 5.07 16.46
CA ILE A 146 12.97 4.16 15.45
C ILE A 146 13.70 4.34 14.11
N THR A 147 13.95 5.57 13.69
CA THR A 147 14.69 5.86 12.45
C THR A 147 16.20 5.97 12.69
N GLY A 148 16.60 6.38 13.90
CA GLY A 148 17.99 6.70 14.24
C GLY A 148 18.52 7.91 13.45
N PRO A 149 19.73 8.38 13.75
CA PRO A 149 20.37 9.49 13.05
C PRO A 149 20.86 9.13 11.63
N THR A 150 21.04 7.85 11.33
CA THR A 150 21.45 7.36 10.01
C THR A 150 20.53 6.25 9.53
N LYS A 151 20.49 6.00 8.20
CA LYS A 151 19.70 4.91 7.61
C LYS A 151 20.02 3.51 8.18
N ARG A 152 21.18 3.34 8.82
CA ARG A 152 21.63 2.05 9.38
C ARG A 152 21.40 1.92 10.88
N SER A 153 21.12 3.01 11.58
CA SER A 153 21.04 3.06 13.07
C SER A 153 19.61 2.88 13.61
N GLY A 154 18.60 2.86 12.75
CA GLY A 154 17.20 2.66 13.14
C GLY A 154 16.82 1.19 13.36
N VAL A 155 15.58 0.99 13.80
CA VAL A 155 14.95 -0.32 14.04
C VAL A 155 14.85 -1.11 12.73
N ARG A 156 15.44 -2.29 12.72
CA ARG A 156 15.46 -3.19 11.56
C ARG A 156 14.26 -4.12 11.58
N VAL A 157 13.47 -4.11 10.51
CA VAL A 157 12.35 -5.03 10.30
C VAL A 157 12.40 -5.53 8.87
N SER A 158 12.38 -6.84 8.70
CA SER A 158 12.23 -7.42 7.35
C SER A 158 10.76 -7.43 6.97
N ALA A 159 10.42 -6.72 5.91
CA ALA A 159 9.09 -6.73 5.29
C ALA A 159 9.03 -7.64 4.06
N LYS A 160 10.05 -8.51 3.86
CA LYS A 160 10.11 -9.43 2.72
C LYS A 160 8.80 -10.22 2.63
N ARG A 161 8.17 -10.20 1.47
CA ARG A 161 7.00 -11.03 1.19
C ARG A 161 7.42 -12.49 1.13
N GLU A 162 6.80 -13.30 1.97
CA GLU A 162 7.00 -14.75 2.00
C GLU A 162 6.12 -15.48 0.97
N ARG A 163 5.11 -14.79 0.46
CA ARG A 163 4.10 -15.41 -0.42
C ARG A 163 3.86 -14.58 -1.67
N THR A 164 3.89 -15.25 -2.81
CA THR A 164 3.40 -14.74 -4.09
C THR A 164 1.87 -14.70 -4.08
N PRO A 165 1.21 -13.62 -4.50
CA PRO A 165 -0.24 -13.59 -4.65
C PRO A 165 -0.71 -14.64 -5.67
N ASP A 166 -1.82 -15.29 -5.37
CA ASP A 166 -2.45 -16.19 -6.34
C ASP A 166 -3.06 -15.36 -7.49
N ILE A 167 -2.98 -15.88 -8.70
CA ILE A 167 -3.63 -15.38 -9.90
C ILE A 167 -4.53 -16.48 -10.47
N LEU A 168 -5.63 -16.09 -11.12
CA LEU A 168 -6.55 -17.02 -11.76
C LEU A 168 -6.12 -17.28 -13.21
N GLU A 169 -6.35 -18.48 -13.67
CA GLU A 169 -6.25 -18.84 -15.08
C GLU A 169 -7.53 -18.41 -15.83
N ILE A 170 -7.44 -18.26 -17.15
CA ILE A 170 -8.58 -17.84 -17.97
C ILE A 170 -9.74 -18.81 -17.79
N GLN A 171 -9.46 -20.12 -17.81
CA GLN A 171 -10.47 -21.17 -17.62
C GLN A 171 -11.15 -21.09 -16.24
N GLU A 172 -10.37 -20.82 -15.17
CA GLU A 172 -10.91 -20.64 -13.82
C GLU A 172 -11.84 -19.43 -13.73
N MET A 173 -11.47 -18.33 -14.41
CA MET A 173 -12.33 -17.13 -14.49
C MET A 173 -13.62 -17.39 -15.25
N GLN A 174 -13.55 -18.07 -16.39
CA GLN A 174 -14.72 -18.43 -17.20
C GLN A 174 -15.68 -19.32 -16.39
N LEU A 175 -15.16 -20.37 -15.74
CA LEU A 175 -15.95 -21.25 -14.86
C LEU A 175 -16.60 -20.48 -13.72
N LEU A 176 -15.84 -19.60 -13.05
CA LEU A 176 -16.38 -18.82 -11.96
C LEU A 176 -17.49 -17.87 -12.42
N LEU A 177 -17.28 -17.14 -13.51
CA LEU A 177 -18.25 -16.20 -14.06
C LEU A 177 -19.54 -16.90 -14.52
N SER A 178 -19.46 -18.12 -15.09
CA SER A 178 -20.62 -18.87 -15.53
C SER A 178 -21.49 -19.38 -14.38
N ALA A 179 -20.91 -19.62 -13.20
CA ALA A 179 -21.57 -20.21 -12.04
C ALA A 179 -22.13 -19.18 -11.04
N LEU A 180 -21.72 -17.92 -11.15
CA LEU A 180 -22.15 -16.86 -10.21
C LEU A 180 -23.52 -16.28 -10.56
N GLY A 181 -24.25 -15.83 -9.52
CA GLY A 181 -25.48 -15.06 -9.69
C GLY A 181 -25.25 -13.73 -10.42
N ILE A 182 -26.32 -13.14 -10.95
CA ILE A 182 -26.23 -11.95 -11.81
C ILE A 182 -25.48 -10.77 -11.17
N ARG A 183 -25.67 -10.53 -9.87
CA ARG A 183 -25.00 -9.45 -9.14
C ARG A 183 -23.48 -9.69 -9.05
N GLU A 184 -23.08 -10.86 -8.55
CA GLU A 184 -21.66 -11.22 -8.37
C GLU A 184 -20.96 -11.34 -9.72
N ARG A 185 -21.67 -11.86 -10.75
CA ARG A 185 -21.17 -11.96 -12.11
C ARG A 185 -20.91 -10.59 -12.71
N ALA A 186 -21.89 -9.67 -12.66
CA ALA A 186 -21.72 -8.30 -13.14
C ALA A 186 -20.61 -7.55 -12.38
N MET A 187 -20.51 -7.79 -11.08
CA MET A 187 -19.46 -7.21 -10.23
C MET A 187 -18.07 -7.68 -10.67
N LEU A 188 -17.89 -8.97 -10.95
CA LEU A 188 -16.61 -9.50 -11.43
C LEU A 188 -16.30 -9.10 -12.88
N PHE A 189 -17.29 -9.05 -13.77
CA PHE A 189 -17.12 -8.56 -15.13
C PHE A 189 -16.65 -7.10 -15.15
N LEU A 190 -17.07 -6.28 -14.18
CA LEU A 190 -16.56 -4.93 -14.06
C LEU A 190 -15.16 -4.91 -13.42
N ASP A 191 -14.94 -5.63 -12.30
CA ASP A 191 -13.70 -5.55 -11.53
C ASP A 191 -12.50 -6.15 -12.26
N MET A 192 -12.69 -7.30 -12.92
CA MET A 192 -11.60 -8.03 -13.59
C MET A 192 -10.92 -7.22 -14.69
N PRO A 193 -11.63 -6.69 -15.73
CA PRO A 193 -11.00 -5.95 -16.81
C PRO A 193 -10.65 -4.50 -16.47
N SER A 194 -11.22 -3.94 -15.41
CA SER A 194 -10.97 -2.56 -15.00
C SER A 194 -9.87 -2.44 -13.94
N GLY A 195 -9.58 -3.53 -13.24
CA GLY A 195 -8.66 -3.53 -12.12
C GLY A 195 -8.99 -2.49 -11.05
N LEU A 196 -10.27 -2.22 -10.79
CA LEU A 196 -10.73 -1.30 -9.75
C LEU A 196 -10.16 -1.69 -8.39
N ARG A 197 -9.92 -0.70 -7.53
CA ARG A 197 -9.64 -1.00 -6.13
C ARG A 197 -10.94 -1.35 -5.42
N ARG A 198 -10.90 -2.28 -4.46
CA ARG A 198 -12.08 -2.70 -3.68
C ARG A 198 -12.97 -1.52 -3.21
N GLY A 199 -12.36 -0.45 -2.69
CA GLY A 199 -13.10 0.71 -2.22
C GLY A 199 -13.72 1.52 -3.35
N GLU A 200 -13.10 1.57 -4.52
CA GLU A 200 -13.60 2.23 -5.71
C GLU A 200 -14.80 1.45 -6.26
N LEU A 201 -14.66 0.13 -6.43
CA LEU A 201 -15.74 -0.75 -6.86
C LEU A 201 -16.96 -0.63 -5.93
N ALA A 202 -16.76 -0.64 -4.60
CA ALA A 202 -17.84 -0.46 -3.63
C ALA A 202 -18.53 0.90 -3.73
N GLY A 203 -17.77 1.94 -4.12
CA GLY A 203 -18.24 3.32 -4.17
C GLY A 203 -19.06 3.70 -5.40
N LEU A 204 -19.13 2.85 -6.40
CA LEU A 204 -19.81 3.17 -7.66
C LEU A 204 -21.31 3.36 -7.48
N LYS A 205 -21.83 4.39 -8.14
CA LYS A 205 -23.24 4.68 -8.28
C LYS A 205 -23.64 4.61 -9.75
N TRP A 206 -24.93 4.52 -10.03
CA TRP A 206 -25.41 4.48 -11.40
C TRP A 206 -25.10 5.77 -12.18
N GLU A 207 -25.11 6.92 -11.52
CA GLU A 207 -24.72 8.21 -12.09
C GLU A 207 -23.25 8.31 -12.55
N ASP A 208 -22.39 7.38 -12.13
CA ASP A 208 -20.98 7.35 -12.54
C ASP A 208 -20.78 6.77 -13.94
N PHE A 209 -21.79 6.13 -14.52
CA PHE A 209 -21.70 5.43 -15.80
C PHE A 209 -22.33 6.24 -16.93
N ASP A 210 -21.57 6.40 -18.01
CA ASP A 210 -22.06 6.78 -19.31
C ASP A 210 -22.09 5.54 -20.21
N PHE A 211 -23.25 4.90 -20.29
CA PHE A 211 -23.44 3.68 -21.10
C PHE A 211 -23.46 3.96 -22.62
N LYS A 212 -23.64 5.22 -23.05
CA LYS A 212 -23.58 5.60 -24.47
C LYS A 212 -22.12 5.73 -24.94
N MET A 213 -21.32 6.40 -24.10
CA MET A 213 -19.90 6.62 -24.40
C MET A 213 -19.01 5.49 -23.84
N LEU A 214 -19.59 4.49 -23.18
CA LEU A 214 -18.89 3.36 -22.58
C LEU A 214 -17.76 3.77 -21.62
N HIS A 215 -18.07 4.69 -20.71
CA HIS A 215 -17.15 5.17 -19.69
C HIS A 215 -17.73 5.06 -18.28
N VAL A 216 -16.84 4.93 -17.30
CA VAL A 216 -17.18 5.09 -15.87
C VAL A 216 -16.26 6.11 -15.21
N SER A 217 -16.85 6.99 -14.39
CA SER A 217 -16.17 8.01 -13.63
C SER A 217 -15.98 7.55 -12.18
N VAL A 218 -14.73 7.31 -11.76
CA VAL A 218 -14.43 6.85 -10.40
C VAL A 218 -14.11 8.05 -9.51
N THR A 219 -15.11 8.57 -8.83
CA THR A 219 -15.00 9.83 -8.06
C THR A 219 -14.80 9.60 -6.57
N ARG A 220 -15.17 8.43 -6.04
CA ARG A 220 -15.18 8.11 -4.62
C ARG A 220 -14.61 6.73 -4.33
N SER A 221 -14.19 6.54 -3.07
CA SER A 221 -13.74 5.25 -2.56
C SER A 221 -14.30 5.02 -1.17
N LEU A 222 -14.67 3.78 -0.85
CA LEU A 222 -15.16 3.41 0.47
C LEU A 222 -14.12 2.62 1.26
N VAL A 223 -13.99 2.99 2.54
CA VAL A 223 -13.24 2.23 3.52
C VAL A 223 -14.12 2.10 4.77
N ASP A 224 -14.47 0.87 5.14
CA ASP A 224 -15.33 0.58 6.31
C ASP A 224 -16.61 1.41 6.33
N GLN A 225 -17.30 1.49 5.18
CA GLN A 225 -18.52 2.29 4.94
C GLN A 225 -18.32 3.83 5.01
N HIS A 226 -17.10 4.31 5.19
CA HIS A 226 -16.80 5.74 5.09
C HIS A 226 -16.48 6.09 3.63
N VAL A 227 -17.24 7.04 3.10
CA VAL A 227 -17.01 7.59 1.76
C VAL A 227 -15.88 8.61 1.85
N GLY A 228 -14.89 8.44 1.02
CA GLY A 228 -13.79 9.39 0.87
C GLY A 228 -13.45 9.63 -0.60
N PRO A 229 -12.62 10.62 -0.89
CA PRO A 229 -12.12 10.83 -2.24
C PRO A 229 -11.25 9.64 -2.66
N VAL A 230 -11.08 9.47 -3.97
CA VAL A 230 -10.11 8.50 -4.50
C VAL A 230 -8.70 8.87 -4.07
N LYS A 231 -7.85 7.86 -3.89
CA LYS A 231 -6.54 8.00 -3.26
C LYS A 231 -5.55 8.88 -4.06
N THR A 232 -5.71 8.98 -5.37
CA THR A 232 -4.79 9.72 -6.26
C THR A 232 -5.59 10.41 -7.36
N GLU A 233 -5.08 11.52 -7.91
CA GLU A 233 -5.69 12.20 -9.05
C GLU A 233 -5.78 11.29 -10.28
N THR A 234 -4.78 10.43 -10.50
CA THR A 234 -4.83 9.41 -11.55
C THR A 234 -6.03 8.46 -11.41
N SER A 235 -6.57 8.30 -10.21
CA SER A 235 -7.77 7.49 -9.99
C SER A 235 -9.07 8.19 -10.39
N ARG A 236 -9.05 9.50 -10.64
CA ARG A 236 -10.22 10.29 -11.11
C ARG A 236 -10.41 10.26 -12.63
N LYS A 237 -9.47 9.67 -13.38
CA LYS A 237 -9.58 9.58 -14.83
C LYS A 237 -10.78 8.73 -15.24
N LEU A 238 -11.46 9.14 -16.30
CA LEU A 238 -12.48 8.33 -16.96
C LEU A 238 -11.88 6.98 -17.33
N MET A 239 -12.60 5.92 -17.06
CA MET A 239 -12.19 4.57 -17.36
C MET A 239 -13.13 4.00 -18.44
N PRO A 240 -12.59 3.50 -19.56
CA PRO A 240 -13.40 2.84 -20.57
C PRO A 240 -13.96 1.52 -20.01
N ILE A 241 -15.16 1.17 -20.42
CA ILE A 241 -15.79 -0.13 -20.16
C ILE A 241 -16.10 -0.81 -21.50
N ASP A 242 -15.89 -2.12 -21.53
CA ASP A 242 -16.24 -2.92 -22.69
C ASP A 242 -17.77 -3.00 -22.84
N GLU A 243 -18.26 -3.09 -24.07
CA GLU A 243 -19.69 -3.16 -24.39
C GLU A 243 -20.37 -4.36 -23.73
N PHE A 244 -19.69 -5.51 -23.66
CA PHE A 244 -20.21 -6.69 -22.97
C PHE A 244 -20.33 -6.45 -21.46
N VAL A 245 -19.36 -5.78 -20.84
CA VAL A 245 -19.42 -5.38 -19.43
C VAL A 245 -20.59 -4.43 -19.17
N ALA A 246 -20.81 -3.47 -20.08
CA ALA A 246 -21.94 -2.56 -20.00
C ALA A 246 -23.29 -3.30 -20.06
N ARG A 247 -23.42 -4.31 -20.94
CA ARG A 247 -24.62 -5.16 -21.02
C ARG A 247 -24.86 -5.96 -19.73
N GLU A 248 -23.85 -6.55 -19.13
CA GLU A 248 -23.95 -7.26 -17.85
C GLU A 248 -24.38 -6.34 -16.71
N LEU A 249 -23.86 -5.08 -16.68
CA LEU A 249 -24.28 -4.07 -15.71
C LEU A 249 -25.73 -3.64 -15.92
N LEU A 250 -26.18 -3.45 -17.15
CA LEU A 250 -27.57 -3.12 -17.47
C LEU A 250 -28.53 -4.29 -17.14
N ALA A 251 -28.10 -5.54 -17.36
CA ALA A 251 -28.85 -6.70 -16.92
C ALA A 251 -29.01 -6.74 -15.39
N TRP A 252 -27.98 -6.40 -14.63
CA TRP A 252 -28.08 -6.22 -13.18
C TRP A 252 -29.00 -5.03 -12.81
N HIS A 253 -28.87 -3.89 -13.51
CA HIS A 253 -29.72 -2.73 -13.31
C HIS A 253 -31.21 -3.05 -13.51
N ALA A 254 -31.54 -3.93 -14.46
CA ALA A 254 -32.92 -4.32 -14.73
C ALA A 254 -33.58 -5.06 -13.55
N VAL A 255 -32.83 -5.83 -12.77
CA VAL A 255 -33.34 -6.69 -11.69
C VAL A 255 -33.12 -6.12 -10.28
N THR A 256 -32.16 -5.20 -10.09
CA THR A 256 -31.96 -4.59 -8.78
C THR A 256 -33.11 -3.66 -8.40
N PRO A 257 -33.53 -3.60 -7.12
CA PRO A 257 -34.53 -2.63 -6.66
C PRO A 257 -33.99 -1.20 -6.57
N TYR A 258 -32.67 -1.01 -6.65
CA TYR A 258 -31.99 0.27 -6.49
C TYR A 258 -31.50 0.79 -7.85
N LYS A 259 -32.34 1.56 -8.55
CA LYS A 259 -32.15 1.96 -9.94
C LYS A 259 -31.92 3.46 -10.15
N LYS A 260 -32.04 4.27 -9.09
CA LYS A 260 -31.87 5.72 -9.20
C LYS A 260 -30.40 6.06 -9.51
N PRO A 261 -30.13 7.12 -10.27
CA PRO A 261 -28.77 7.57 -10.53
C PRO A 261 -27.91 7.70 -9.27
N SER A 262 -28.50 8.18 -8.16
CA SER A 262 -27.83 8.34 -6.87
C SER A 262 -27.66 7.06 -6.06
N ASP A 263 -28.27 5.94 -6.46
CA ASP A 263 -28.15 4.68 -5.75
C ASP A 263 -26.79 4.03 -6.04
N TYR A 264 -26.28 3.31 -5.03
CA TYR A 264 -25.09 2.48 -5.26
C TYR A 264 -25.43 1.31 -6.19
N VAL A 265 -24.53 1.04 -7.14
CA VAL A 265 -24.66 -0.12 -8.03
C VAL A 265 -24.76 -1.43 -7.23
N TRP A 266 -24.01 -1.50 -6.14
CA TRP A 266 -23.95 -2.64 -5.24
C TRP A 266 -24.59 -2.30 -3.90
N ALA A 267 -25.83 -1.79 -3.92
CA ALA A 267 -26.55 -1.43 -2.70
C ALA A 267 -26.83 -2.67 -1.83
N THR A 268 -26.84 -2.48 -0.51
CA THR A 268 -27.13 -3.59 0.44
C THR A 268 -28.62 -3.77 0.65
N ASP A 269 -29.06 -5.03 0.64
CA ASP A 269 -30.40 -5.44 1.08
C ASP A 269 -30.42 -5.88 2.55
N ALA A 270 -29.25 -5.83 3.24
CA ALA A 270 -29.15 -6.35 4.59
C ALA A 270 -30.07 -5.60 5.55
N ASN A 271 -30.94 -6.33 6.20
CA ASN A 271 -31.81 -5.85 7.27
C ASN A 271 -31.16 -6.14 8.63
N ARG A 272 -29.97 -5.57 8.87
CA ARG A 272 -29.27 -5.67 10.16
C ARG A 272 -29.45 -4.37 10.93
N ALA A 273 -29.47 -4.45 12.25
CA ALA A 273 -29.48 -3.27 13.10
C ALA A 273 -28.36 -2.29 12.70
N GLY A 274 -28.70 -1.06 12.35
CA GLY A 274 -27.78 -0.03 11.85
C GLY A 274 -27.49 -0.08 10.36
N ALA A 275 -27.88 -1.08 9.59
CA ALA A 275 -27.74 -1.10 8.14
C ALA A 275 -28.82 -0.23 7.48
N LYS A 276 -28.41 0.71 6.64
CA LYS A 276 -29.32 1.55 5.86
C LYS A 276 -29.59 0.84 4.51
N ARG A 277 -30.63 -0.01 4.48
CA ARG A 277 -31.03 -0.75 3.27
C ARG A 277 -31.13 0.20 2.07
N GLY A 278 -30.49 -0.17 0.96
CA GLY A 278 -30.44 0.62 -0.26
C GLY A 278 -29.58 1.89 -0.22
N LYS A 279 -29.27 2.41 0.97
CA LYS A 279 -28.50 3.67 1.13
C LYS A 279 -27.01 3.47 1.39
N GLN A 280 -26.58 2.22 1.51
CA GLN A 280 -25.19 1.85 1.71
C GLN A 280 -24.81 0.72 0.73
N PRO A 281 -23.55 0.68 0.28
CA PRO A 281 -23.11 -0.44 -0.53
C PRO A 281 -22.94 -1.71 0.31
N VAL A 282 -23.03 -2.85 -0.35
CA VAL A 282 -22.73 -4.15 0.25
C VAL A 282 -21.27 -4.20 0.70
N TRP A 283 -21.01 -4.92 1.78
CA TRP A 283 -19.64 -5.21 2.20
C TRP A 283 -18.99 -6.18 1.21
N LEU A 284 -18.11 -5.69 0.34
CA LEU A 284 -17.42 -6.53 -0.64
C LEU A 284 -16.63 -7.69 -0.01
N SER A 285 -16.18 -7.54 1.23
CA SER A 285 -15.59 -8.65 1.98
C SER A 285 -16.59 -9.75 2.31
N ALA A 286 -17.86 -9.40 2.55
CA ALA A 286 -18.94 -10.36 2.73
C ALA A 286 -19.30 -11.05 1.40
N VAL A 287 -19.39 -10.28 0.31
CA VAL A 287 -19.62 -10.86 -1.04
C VAL A 287 -18.53 -11.88 -1.37
N MET A 288 -17.28 -11.56 -1.13
CA MET A 288 -16.15 -12.47 -1.35
C MET A 288 -16.27 -13.75 -0.50
N ARG A 289 -16.58 -13.60 0.79
CA ARG A 289 -16.65 -14.72 1.75
C ARG A 289 -17.85 -15.62 1.51
N ASP A 290 -19.01 -15.01 1.25
CA ASP A 290 -20.30 -15.70 1.32
C ASP A 290 -20.78 -16.22 -0.07
N TYR A 291 -20.28 -15.62 -1.17
CA TYR A 291 -20.70 -15.97 -2.53
C TYR A 291 -19.53 -16.45 -3.40
N ILE A 292 -18.49 -15.62 -3.58
CA ILE A 292 -17.43 -15.89 -4.57
C ILE A 292 -16.54 -17.06 -4.13
N GLN A 293 -15.99 -17.01 -2.91
CA GLN A 293 -15.11 -18.08 -2.43
C GLN A 293 -15.80 -19.44 -2.27
N PRO A 294 -17.05 -19.53 -1.78
CA PRO A 294 -17.75 -20.81 -1.75
C PRO A 294 -18.00 -21.39 -3.15
N MET A 295 -18.39 -20.54 -4.13
CA MET A 295 -18.58 -21.00 -5.50
C MET A 295 -17.27 -21.49 -6.11
N ALA A 296 -16.18 -20.74 -5.96
CA ALA A 296 -14.87 -21.16 -6.43
C ALA A 296 -14.44 -22.52 -5.86
N ARG A 297 -14.64 -22.74 -4.56
CA ARG A 297 -14.36 -24.05 -3.94
C ARG A 297 -15.21 -25.19 -4.53
N LYS A 298 -16.49 -24.93 -4.82
CA LYS A 298 -17.37 -25.92 -5.50
C LYS A 298 -16.86 -26.27 -6.89
N LEU A 299 -16.24 -25.30 -7.58
CA LEU A 299 -15.64 -25.48 -8.91
C LEU A 299 -14.21 -26.05 -8.86
N GLY A 300 -13.70 -26.44 -7.70
CA GLY A 300 -12.36 -27.00 -7.54
C GLY A 300 -11.24 -25.94 -7.53
N ILE A 301 -11.55 -24.65 -7.54
CA ILE A 301 -10.54 -23.57 -7.52
C ILE A 301 -10.03 -23.40 -6.08
N GLN A 302 -8.82 -23.93 -5.81
CA GLN A 302 -8.21 -23.92 -4.46
C GLN A 302 -7.42 -22.64 -4.14
N LYS A 303 -7.36 -21.69 -5.07
CA LYS A 303 -6.60 -20.43 -4.94
C LYS A 303 -7.22 -19.51 -3.88
N LYS A 304 -6.39 -18.80 -3.13
CA LYS A 304 -6.87 -17.78 -2.17
C LYS A 304 -7.25 -16.51 -2.91
N MET A 305 -8.53 -16.28 -3.02
CA MET A 305 -9.06 -15.13 -3.73
C MET A 305 -9.36 -13.96 -2.81
N SER A 306 -9.13 -12.77 -3.33
CA SER A 306 -9.52 -11.48 -2.79
C SER A 306 -9.80 -10.54 -3.98
N TRP A 307 -10.39 -9.37 -3.75
CA TRP A 307 -10.56 -8.36 -4.79
C TRP A 307 -9.24 -7.95 -5.45
N HIS A 308 -8.15 -7.96 -4.70
CA HIS A 308 -6.81 -7.71 -5.26
C HIS A 308 -6.30 -8.86 -6.14
N THR A 309 -6.77 -10.07 -5.94
CA THR A 309 -6.43 -11.22 -6.80
C THR A 309 -6.90 -10.96 -8.24
N PHE A 310 -8.11 -10.45 -8.43
CA PHE A 310 -8.62 -10.12 -9.78
C PHE A 310 -7.78 -9.03 -10.46
N ARG A 311 -7.43 -7.98 -9.71
CA ARG A 311 -6.54 -6.94 -10.21
C ARG A 311 -5.13 -7.46 -10.56
N HIS A 312 -4.58 -8.38 -9.77
CA HIS A 312 -3.30 -9.05 -10.09
C HIS A 312 -3.44 -9.94 -11.32
N THR A 313 -4.52 -10.69 -11.42
CA THR A 313 -4.84 -11.52 -12.59
C THR A 313 -4.93 -10.67 -13.85
N PHE A 314 -5.70 -9.58 -13.82
CA PHE A 314 -5.80 -8.65 -14.94
C PHE A 314 -4.43 -8.10 -15.38
N SER A 315 -3.63 -7.62 -14.42
CA SER A 315 -2.26 -7.16 -14.71
C SER A 315 -1.39 -8.24 -15.34
N SER A 316 -1.53 -9.50 -14.89
CA SER A 316 -0.76 -10.64 -15.43
C SER A 316 -1.19 -11.02 -16.83
N ILE A 317 -2.50 -10.96 -17.14
CA ILE A 317 -3.04 -11.23 -18.47
C ILE A 317 -2.57 -10.15 -19.46
N LEU A 318 -2.70 -8.87 -19.12
CA LEU A 318 -2.22 -7.78 -19.96
C LEU A 318 -0.75 -7.95 -20.31
N LYS A 319 0.06 -8.33 -19.32
CA LYS A 319 1.45 -8.62 -19.57
C LYS A 319 1.66 -9.84 -20.48
N GLY A 320 0.95 -10.94 -20.21
CA GLY A 320 1.02 -12.15 -21.05
C GLY A 320 0.67 -11.87 -22.52
N ASN A 321 -0.23 -10.91 -22.75
CA ASN A 321 -0.59 -10.43 -24.08
C ASN A 321 0.46 -9.48 -24.69
N GLY A 322 1.50 -9.09 -23.96
CA GLY A 322 2.55 -8.20 -24.48
C GLY A 322 2.22 -6.72 -24.44
N GLU A 323 1.19 -6.34 -23.65
CA GLU A 323 0.77 -4.94 -23.55
C GLU A 323 1.88 -4.06 -22.95
N ASP A 324 2.00 -2.83 -23.45
CA ASP A 324 2.99 -1.87 -22.99
C ASP A 324 2.80 -1.54 -21.50
N VAL A 325 3.91 -1.44 -20.77
CA VAL A 325 3.90 -1.16 -19.33
C VAL A 325 3.16 0.14 -18.99
N LYS A 326 3.23 1.14 -19.89
CA LYS A 326 2.56 2.41 -19.69
C LYS A 326 1.05 2.27 -19.84
N VAL A 327 0.59 1.50 -20.82
CA VAL A 327 -0.82 1.17 -21.02
C VAL A 327 -1.37 0.44 -19.80
N VAL A 328 -0.64 -0.57 -19.30
CA VAL A 328 -1.02 -1.31 -18.09
C VAL A 328 -1.03 -0.41 -16.86
N GLN A 329 -0.06 0.50 -16.73
CA GLN A 329 -0.02 1.48 -15.64
C GLN A 329 -1.27 2.37 -15.65
N GLU A 330 -1.67 2.85 -16.82
CA GLU A 330 -2.82 3.73 -16.99
C GLU A 330 -4.14 3.01 -16.74
N LEU A 331 -4.34 1.81 -17.29
CA LEU A 331 -5.51 0.97 -17.03
C LEU A 331 -5.67 0.64 -15.57
N LEU A 332 -4.57 0.29 -14.88
CA LEU A 332 -4.57 0.02 -13.45
C LEU A 332 -4.60 1.32 -12.61
N ARG A 333 -4.45 2.49 -13.21
CA ARG A 333 -4.39 3.79 -12.52
C ARG A 333 -3.36 3.77 -11.38
N HIS A 334 -2.16 3.22 -11.67
CA HIS A 334 -1.03 3.22 -10.78
C HIS A 334 -0.35 4.60 -10.79
N SER A 335 -0.10 5.16 -9.61
CA SER A 335 0.58 6.45 -9.48
C SER A 335 2.05 6.41 -9.88
N THR A 336 2.67 5.23 -9.88
CA THR A 336 4.06 5.03 -10.27
C THR A 336 4.20 3.76 -11.12
N SER A 337 5.13 3.79 -12.09
CA SER A 337 5.51 2.62 -12.90
C SER A 337 6.08 1.49 -12.05
N ARG A 338 6.74 1.81 -10.93
CA ARG A 338 7.25 0.81 -9.99
C ARG A 338 6.15 -0.11 -9.46
N MET A 339 4.97 0.42 -9.15
CA MET A 339 3.84 -0.41 -8.73
C MET A 339 3.40 -1.42 -9.79
N THR A 340 3.45 -1.01 -11.06
CA THR A 340 3.17 -1.89 -12.20
C THR A 340 4.28 -2.92 -12.33
N LEU A 341 5.53 -2.51 -12.33
CA LEU A 341 6.70 -3.38 -12.42
C LEU A 341 6.79 -4.39 -11.26
N ASP A 342 6.49 -3.99 -10.02
CA ASP A 342 6.47 -4.89 -8.86
C ASP A 342 5.38 -5.99 -9.01
N THR A 343 4.30 -5.71 -9.74
CA THR A 343 3.28 -6.70 -10.12
C THR A 343 3.78 -7.58 -11.27
N TYR A 344 4.58 -7.02 -12.17
CA TYR A 344 5.20 -7.71 -13.30
C TYR A 344 6.32 -8.68 -12.93
N THR A 345 6.99 -8.53 -11.79
CA THR A 345 8.13 -9.39 -11.38
C THR A 345 7.75 -10.86 -11.20
N GLN A 346 6.48 -11.17 -11.20
CA GLN A 346 5.97 -12.55 -11.13
C GLN A 346 5.89 -13.26 -12.49
N ALA A 347 6.19 -12.60 -13.59
CA ALA A 347 6.20 -13.20 -14.91
C ALA A 347 7.57 -13.81 -15.21
N LEU A 348 7.70 -14.79 -15.37
CA LEU A 348 7.99 -16.18 -15.57
C LEU A 348 9.05 -16.47 -16.65
N GLY A 349 9.84 -17.51 -16.36
CA GLY A 349 10.91 -18.02 -17.24
C GLY A 349 10.54 -18.21 -18.71
N PRO A 350 9.31 -18.66 -19.09
CA PRO A 350 8.90 -18.78 -20.48
C PRO A 350 8.93 -17.46 -21.25
N ASP A 351 8.47 -16.35 -20.65
CA ASP A 351 8.41 -15.05 -21.33
C ASP A 351 9.79 -14.48 -21.61
N LYS A 352 10.76 -14.72 -20.70
CA LYS A 352 12.16 -14.32 -20.90
C LYS A 352 12.79 -15.06 -22.07
N ARG A 353 12.53 -16.37 -22.18
CA ARG A 353 13.02 -17.20 -23.27
C ARG A 353 12.38 -16.79 -24.61
N ALA A 354 11.08 -16.54 -24.63
CA ALA A 354 10.38 -16.07 -25.82
C ALA A 354 10.90 -14.70 -26.30
N ALA A 355 11.12 -13.76 -25.38
CA ALA A 355 11.72 -12.47 -25.71
C ALA A 355 13.14 -12.60 -26.25
N GLN A 356 13.96 -13.44 -25.61
CA GLN A 356 15.32 -13.74 -26.07
C GLN A 356 15.31 -14.38 -27.47
N SER A 357 14.41 -15.35 -27.71
CA SER A 357 14.27 -16.01 -29.01
C SER A 357 13.85 -15.06 -30.11
N LYS A 358 12.96 -14.07 -29.82
CA LYS A 358 12.61 -13.01 -30.79
C LYS A 358 13.86 -12.21 -31.20
N VAL A 359 14.66 -11.76 -30.23
CA VAL A 359 15.88 -10.99 -30.53
C VAL A 359 16.88 -11.84 -31.30
N VAL A 360 17.10 -13.09 -30.88
CA VAL A 360 17.99 -14.03 -31.61
C VAL A 360 17.50 -14.24 -33.04
N GLY A 361 16.17 -14.37 -33.23
CA GLY A 361 15.59 -14.48 -34.57
C GLY A 361 15.84 -13.27 -35.45
N MET A 362 15.82 -12.04 -34.86
CA MET A 362 16.09 -10.80 -35.58
C MET A 362 17.56 -10.63 -35.97
N ILE A 363 18.49 -11.04 -35.11
CA ILE A 363 19.94 -10.87 -35.32
C ILE A 363 20.60 -12.07 -36.00
N ARG A 364 19.89 -13.20 -36.12
CA ARG A 364 20.41 -14.40 -36.77
C ARG A 364 20.59 -14.12 -38.27
N PRO A 365 21.81 -14.27 -38.84
CA PRO A 365 22.05 -14.12 -40.25
C PRO A 365 21.13 -15.05 -41.05
N LYS A 366 20.49 -14.54 -42.14
CA LYS A 366 19.63 -15.34 -43.02
C LYS A 366 20.39 -16.38 -43.80
N GLU A 367 21.69 -16.16 -44.03
CA GLU A 367 22.60 -17.10 -44.65
C GLU A 367 23.79 -17.34 -43.75
N ARG A 368 24.15 -18.61 -43.54
CA ARG A 368 25.38 -18.98 -42.84
C ARG A 368 26.55 -18.79 -43.82
N VAL A 369 27.36 -17.76 -43.65
CA VAL A 369 28.65 -17.62 -44.29
C VAL A 369 29.61 -18.59 -43.57
N PHE A 370 29.49 -19.90 -43.82
CA PHE A 370 30.40 -20.92 -43.31
C PHE A 370 31.61 -21.18 -44.25
N SER A 371 31.89 -20.27 -45.23
CA SER A 371 32.95 -20.46 -46.19
C SER A 371 34.29 -19.79 -45.85
N VAL A 372 34.49 -19.19 -44.69
CA VAL A 372 35.71 -18.40 -44.40
C VAL A 372 36.71 -19.13 -43.47
N TYR A 373 36.40 -20.33 -42.97
CA TYR A 373 37.33 -21.12 -42.15
C TYR A 373 37.50 -22.57 -42.66
N ARG A 374 37.74 -22.73 -43.94
CA ARG A 374 38.44 -23.91 -44.48
C ARG A 374 39.76 -23.43 -45.01
N ASP A 375 40.78 -24.04 -44.47
CA ASP A 375 42.20 -23.95 -44.87
C ASP A 375 43.05 -23.02 -44.01
N VAL A 376 43.17 -23.35 -42.71
CA VAL A 376 44.47 -23.36 -42.03
C VAL A 376 44.40 -24.54 -41.07
N ASP A 377 45.25 -25.52 -41.34
CA ASP A 377 45.52 -26.71 -40.51
C ASP A 377 44.43 -27.82 -40.49
N GLY A 378 44.55 -28.73 -41.41
CA GLY A 378 44.01 -30.07 -41.54
C GLY A 378 43.68 -30.88 -40.29
N VAL A 379 42.69 -30.43 -39.49
CA VAL A 379 42.06 -31.21 -38.44
C VAL A 379 40.55 -31.20 -38.67
N SER A 380 40.04 -32.33 -39.15
CA SER A 380 38.61 -32.64 -39.17
C SER A 380 38.15 -32.83 -37.72
N VAL A 381 37.16 -32.09 -37.31
CA VAL A 381 36.23 -32.46 -36.25
C VAL A 381 34.79 -32.33 -36.78
#